data_2741a6e9b52c8c8317b0713520ca2a85
#
_entry.id   2741a6e9b52c8c8317b0713520ca2a85
#
_cell.length_a   1.000
_cell.length_b   1.000
_cell.length_c   1.000
_cell.angle_alpha   90.00
_cell.angle_beta   90.00
_cell.angle_gamma   90.00
#
_symmetry.space_group_name_H-M   'P 1'
#
loop_
_entity.id
_entity.type
_entity.pdbx_description
1 polymer ?
#
loop_
_entity_poly.entity_id
_entity_poly.type
_entity_poly.pdbx_seq_one_letter_code
_entity_poly.pdbx_strand_id
1 'polypeptide(L)'
;MHRKSSISIREWLENSNKALLVTGIRRCGKSILLKQIMDEMKEDQGVTDDHIIYMNLEDMKYAFIKNAMDLYGYVEKLIVDEEKYYIFLDEIQMVEEFERAINSFHATKNVSIFITGSNSRLLSGELATLLSGRYVNFRVMPFRFQEMFEMLGVKKEEASEKEFMGYITWGVMPQRFYFKTEEETKVFMVDLYDSIVLKDIFWRGQVRDVDALNRLLEYIVLNPSQTFSPTSIAKYFESVNRKVAPDTIYNYMEKIVAAMIMNKAMRYDIRGKRVLTRFDKYYLTDVGFGKIKNTGFKTEIGALIENVVYNELLVRGYEVYVGKTTKGEIDFVAVKDGKKEYYQVAYLLATEDVIEREFGAYKDIQDNYPKYVLSMDRFDFSRDGIIHQNVIDFLMER
;
A
#
# COMPACT_ATOMS: atom_id res chain seq x y z
N MET A 1 -14.23 14.77 2.48
CA MET A 1 -13.08 14.29 3.27
C MET A 1 -11.81 14.63 2.49
N HIS A 2 -11.04 15.62 2.98
CA HIS A 2 -9.74 15.95 2.37
C HIS A 2 -8.66 15.08 3.00
N ARG A 3 -7.98 14.26 2.20
CA ARG A 3 -6.81 13.52 2.68
C ARG A 3 -5.69 14.51 3.03
N LYS A 4 -5.12 14.44 4.22
CA LYS A 4 -3.97 15.27 4.65
C LYS A 4 -2.73 15.14 3.77
N SER A 5 -2.66 14.07 2.98
CA SER A 5 -1.68 13.90 1.92
C SER A 5 -1.70 15.02 0.85
N SER A 6 -2.82 15.75 0.71
CA SER A 6 -2.90 16.88 -0.22
C SER A 6 -1.97 18.03 0.16
N ILE A 7 -1.74 18.29 1.47
CA ILE A 7 -0.89 19.40 1.94
C ILE A 7 0.58 19.18 1.55
N SER A 8 1.13 17.98 1.73
CA SER A 8 2.51 17.69 1.36
C SER A 8 2.70 17.64 -0.17
N ILE A 9 1.67 17.23 -0.90
CA ILE A 9 1.63 17.26 -2.36
C ILE A 9 1.62 18.71 -2.84
N ARG A 10 0.90 19.59 -2.17
CA ARG A 10 0.78 21.02 -2.49
C ARG A 10 2.11 21.76 -2.35
N GLU A 11 2.78 21.66 -1.20
CA GLU A 11 4.10 22.26 -0.98
C GLU A 11 5.12 21.79 -2.02
N TRP A 12 4.97 20.54 -2.45
CA TRP A 12 5.84 19.98 -3.45
C TRP A 12 5.54 20.51 -4.87
N LEU A 13 4.27 20.70 -5.22
CA LEU A 13 3.84 21.22 -6.53
C LEU A 13 4.30 22.66 -6.80
N GLU A 14 4.33 23.48 -5.75
CA GLU A 14 4.78 24.87 -5.85
C GLU A 14 6.28 24.98 -6.19
N ASN A 15 7.07 23.94 -5.85
CA ASN A 15 8.53 23.97 -5.89
C ASN A 15 9.19 22.99 -6.87
N SER A 16 8.43 22.24 -7.66
CA SER A 16 9.00 21.15 -8.47
C SER A 16 8.44 21.07 -9.90
N ASN A 17 9.36 21.00 -10.87
CA ASN A 17 9.07 20.72 -12.28
C ASN A 17 8.97 19.20 -12.58
N LYS A 18 8.65 18.36 -11.57
CA LYS A 18 8.58 16.92 -11.71
C LYS A 18 7.14 16.45 -11.85
N ALA A 19 6.90 15.36 -12.56
CA ALA A 19 5.60 14.71 -12.57
C ALA A 19 5.28 14.09 -11.21
N LEU A 20 4.03 14.18 -10.77
CA LEU A 20 3.55 13.44 -9.61
C LEU A 20 2.94 12.11 -10.06
N LEU A 21 3.56 11.02 -9.65
CA LEU A 21 3.03 9.68 -9.86
C LEU A 21 2.29 9.22 -8.61
N VAL A 22 0.97 9.02 -8.72
CA VAL A 22 0.12 8.54 -7.64
C VAL A 22 -0.18 7.06 -7.87
N THR A 23 0.39 6.20 -7.04
CA THR A 23 0.20 4.74 -7.13
C THR A 23 -0.62 4.21 -5.97
N GLY A 24 -1.17 3.02 -6.11
CA GLY A 24 -1.94 2.35 -5.06
C GLY A 24 -2.86 1.28 -5.62
N ILE A 25 -3.30 0.37 -4.77
CA ILE A 25 -4.22 -0.70 -5.15
C ILE A 25 -5.49 -0.15 -5.81
N ARG A 26 -6.12 -0.92 -6.67
CA ARG A 26 -7.40 -0.55 -7.31
C ARG A 26 -8.43 -0.13 -6.26
N ARG A 27 -9.17 0.98 -6.52
CA ARG A 27 -10.20 1.56 -5.63
C ARG A 27 -9.73 2.08 -4.27
N CYS A 28 -8.43 2.28 -4.03
CA CYS A 28 -7.93 2.91 -2.79
C CYS A 28 -8.13 4.44 -2.73
N GLY A 29 -8.67 5.07 -3.79
CA GLY A 29 -9.00 6.50 -3.80
C GLY A 29 -8.07 7.39 -4.63
N LYS A 30 -7.23 6.85 -5.53
CA LYS A 30 -6.32 7.64 -6.40
C LYS A 30 -7.04 8.71 -7.21
N SER A 31 -8.08 8.31 -7.97
CA SER A 31 -8.86 9.24 -8.81
C SER A 31 -9.59 10.31 -7.98
N ILE A 32 -10.01 9.96 -6.75
CA ILE A 32 -10.61 10.94 -5.83
C ILE A 32 -9.54 11.95 -5.36
N LEU A 33 -8.34 11.48 -5.05
CA LEU A 33 -7.24 12.36 -4.68
C LEU A 33 -6.88 13.34 -5.83
N LEU A 34 -6.83 12.86 -7.08
CA LEU A 34 -6.62 13.75 -8.23
C LEU A 34 -7.69 14.84 -8.32
N LYS A 35 -8.98 14.47 -8.13
CA LYS A 35 -10.08 15.44 -8.14
C LYS A 35 -9.96 16.47 -7.03
N GLN A 36 -9.60 16.04 -5.81
CA GLN A 36 -9.35 16.94 -4.70
C GLN A 36 -8.22 17.93 -5.00
N ILE A 37 -7.12 17.46 -5.61
CA ILE A 37 -6.02 18.34 -6.04
C ILE A 37 -6.51 19.36 -7.08
N MET A 38 -7.31 18.94 -8.06
CA MET A 38 -7.88 19.85 -9.06
C MET A 38 -8.79 20.91 -8.42
N ASP A 39 -9.67 20.49 -7.50
CA ASP A 39 -10.57 21.40 -6.79
C ASP A 39 -9.79 22.42 -5.93
N GLU A 40 -8.78 21.98 -5.18
CA GLU A 40 -7.89 22.84 -4.42
C GLU A 40 -7.13 23.84 -5.31
N MET A 41 -6.65 23.41 -6.49
CA MET A 41 -5.98 24.32 -7.44
C MET A 41 -6.92 25.43 -7.95
N LYS A 42 -8.19 25.10 -8.20
CA LYS A 42 -9.18 26.08 -8.61
C LYS A 42 -9.53 27.06 -7.50
N GLU A 43 -9.79 26.52 -6.30
CA GLU A 43 -10.22 27.32 -5.13
C GLU A 43 -9.11 28.22 -4.58
N ASP A 44 -7.90 27.68 -4.43
CA ASP A 44 -6.82 28.37 -3.70
C ASP A 44 -5.82 29.08 -4.62
N GLN A 45 -5.61 28.58 -5.85
CA GLN A 45 -4.63 29.15 -6.78
C GLN A 45 -5.29 29.87 -7.96
N GLY A 46 -6.63 29.82 -8.08
CA GLY A 46 -7.37 30.49 -9.13
C GLY A 46 -7.14 29.89 -10.52
N VAL A 47 -6.69 28.60 -10.60
CA VAL A 47 -6.49 27.93 -11.89
C VAL A 47 -7.84 27.74 -12.58
N THR A 48 -7.95 28.20 -13.82
CA THR A 48 -9.18 28.09 -14.63
C THR A 48 -9.33 26.71 -15.23
N ASP A 49 -10.56 26.31 -15.55
CA ASP A 49 -10.87 25.00 -16.14
C ASP A 49 -10.17 24.79 -17.48
N ASP A 50 -9.95 25.84 -18.26
CA ASP A 50 -9.30 25.80 -19.58
C ASP A 50 -7.84 25.36 -19.50
N HIS A 51 -7.20 25.51 -18.32
CA HIS A 51 -5.81 25.12 -18.08
C HIS A 51 -5.68 23.79 -17.32
N ILE A 52 -6.80 23.08 -17.08
CA ILE A 52 -6.83 21.75 -16.45
C ILE A 52 -7.25 20.70 -17.49
N ILE A 53 -6.35 19.77 -17.80
CA ILE A 53 -6.63 18.64 -18.70
C ILE A 53 -6.75 17.38 -17.86
N TYR A 54 -7.97 16.83 -17.69
CA TYR A 54 -8.20 15.57 -17.00
C TYR A 54 -8.64 14.47 -17.95
N MET A 55 -7.96 13.34 -17.91
CA MET A 55 -8.24 12.17 -18.74
C MET A 55 -8.22 10.90 -17.91
N ASN A 56 -9.35 10.19 -17.81
CA ASN A 56 -9.39 8.82 -17.31
C ASN A 56 -9.23 7.86 -18.49
N LEU A 57 -8.07 7.23 -18.60
CA LEU A 57 -7.70 6.39 -19.75
C LEU A 57 -8.36 5.00 -19.73
N GLU A 58 -9.12 4.63 -18.67
CA GLU A 58 -10.05 3.50 -18.69
C GLU A 58 -11.39 3.85 -19.37
N ASP A 59 -11.71 5.14 -19.57
CA ASP A 59 -12.96 5.57 -20.21
C ASP A 59 -12.90 5.30 -21.73
N MET A 60 -14.00 4.73 -22.26
CA MET A 60 -14.18 4.47 -23.70
C MET A 60 -14.00 5.72 -24.58
N LYS A 61 -14.24 6.91 -24.01
CA LYS A 61 -13.99 8.19 -24.69
C LYS A 61 -12.54 8.32 -25.15
N TYR A 62 -11.60 7.71 -24.45
CA TYR A 62 -10.17 7.73 -24.74
C TYR A 62 -9.62 6.40 -25.28
N ALA A 63 -10.52 5.47 -25.67
CA ALA A 63 -10.12 4.14 -26.13
C ALA A 63 -9.26 4.15 -27.42
N PHE A 64 -9.21 5.26 -28.15
CA PHE A 64 -8.36 5.46 -29.31
C PHE A 64 -6.89 5.77 -28.94
N ILE A 65 -6.60 6.20 -27.70
CA ILE A 65 -5.26 6.50 -27.23
C ILE A 65 -4.61 5.18 -26.79
N LYS A 66 -3.75 4.62 -27.62
CA LYS A 66 -3.09 3.35 -27.37
C LYS A 66 -1.64 3.46 -26.98
N ASN A 67 -0.94 4.48 -27.45
CA ASN A 67 0.50 4.64 -27.31
C ASN A 67 0.88 6.12 -27.07
N ALA A 68 2.19 6.36 -26.85
CA ALA A 68 2.73 7.68 -26.57
C ALA A 68 2.39 8.74 -27.64
N MET A 69 2.35 8.36 -28.93
CA MET A 69 2.08 9.31 -30.03
C MET A 69 0.62 9.75 -29.99
N ASP A 70 -0.31 8.81 -29.77
CA ASP A 70 -1.74 9.13 -29.66
C ASP A 70 -1.99 10.07 -28.47
N LEU A 71 -1.37 9.78 -27.31
CA LEU A 71 -1.47 10.61 -26.11
C LEU A 71 -0.90 12.01 -26.37
N TYR A 72 0.31 12.09 -26.93
CA TYR A 72 0.96 13.37 -27.21
C TYR A 72 0.14 14.22 -28.16
N GLY A 73 -0.27 13.66 -29.30
CA GLY A 73 -1.03 14.38 -30.32
C GLY A 73 -2.44 14.82 -29.88
N TYR A 74 -3.04 14.08 -28.94
CA TYR A 74 -4.32 14.48 -28.36
C TYR A 74 -4.18 15.63 -27.36
N VAL A 75 -3.25 15.51 -26.40
CA VAL A 75 -3.03 16.54 -25.37
C VAL A 75 -2.48 17.83 -25.99
N GLU A 76 -1.59 17.74 -27.00
CA GLU A 76 -1.05 18.91 -27.69
C GLU A 76 -2.13 19.81 -28.30
N LYS A 77 -3.23 19.22 -28.81
CA LYS A 77 -4.36 19.98 -29.35
C LYS A 77 -5.18 20.73 -28.30
N LEU A 78 -5.08 20.31 -27.03
CA LEU A 78 -5.77 20.94 -25.92
C LEU A 78 -4.98 22.09 -25.29
N ILE A 79 -3.67 22.18 -25.58
CA ILE A 79 -2.79 23.26 -25.13
C ILE A 79 -2.83 24.34 -26.22
N VAL A 80 -3.54 25.43 -25.96
CA VAL A 80 -3.85 26.46 -26.98
C VAL A 80 -3.02 27.74 -26.81
N ASP A 81 -2.31 27.91 -25.70
CA ASP A 81 -1.47 29.06 -25.40
C ASP A 81 -0.18 28.66 -24.64
N GLU A 82 0.62 29.64 -24.23
CA GLU A 82 1.91 29.44 -23.52
C GLU A 82 1.77 29.48 -21.99
N GLU A 83 0.54 29.60 -21.49
CA GLU A 83 0.28 29.60 -20.06
C GLU A 83 0.54 28.22 -19.44
N LYS A 84 0.50 28.13 -18.11
CA LYS A 84 0.77 26.89 -17.40
C LYS A 84 -0.43 25.96 -17.42
N TYR A 85 -0.27 24.74 -17.96
CA TYR A 85 -1.28 23.69 -17.96
C TYR A 85 -1.03 22.64 -16.87
N TYR A 86 -2.10 22.10 -16.31
CA TYR A 86 -2.09 21.01 -15.35
C TYR A 86 -2.74 19.78 -15.97
N ILE A 87 -1.93 18.74 -16.21
CA ILE A 87 -2.35 17.54 -16.95
C ILE A 87 -2.52 16.39 -15.95
N PHE A 88 -3.74 15.85 -15.86
CA PHE A 88 -4.11 14.75 -14.97
C PHE A 88 -4.44 13.51 -15.81
N LEU A 89 -3.60 12.49 -15.74
CA LEU A 89 -3.73 11.24 -16.49
C LEU A 89 -4.04 10.10 -15.50
N ASP A 90 -5.31 9.72 -15.44
CA ASP A 90 -5.76 8.63 -14.55
C ASP A 90 -5.66 7.29 -15.28
N GLU A 91 -5.12 6.24 -14.59
CA GLU A 91 -4.86 4.89 -15.09
C GLU A 91 -3.94 4.86 -16.33
N ILE A 92 -2.80 5.58 -16.24
CA ILE A 92 -1.83 5.79 -17.35
C ILE A 92 -1.29 4.49 -17.97
N GLN A 93 -1.28 3.39 -17.23
CA GLN A 93 -0.82 2.09 -17.72
C GLN A 93 -1.69 1.50 -18.87
N MET A 94 -2.77 2.18 -19.23
CA MET A 94 -3.57 1.86 -20.41
C MET A 94 -2.90 2.31 -21.72
N VAL A 95 -1.88 3.16 -21.65
CA VAL A 95 -1.14 3.72 -22.79
C VAL A 95 0.25 3.09 -22.86
N GLU A 96 0.59 2.49 -23.98
CA GLU A 96 1.92 1.92 -24.22
C GLU A 96 2.99 3.04 -24.37
N GLU A 97 4.16 2.83 -23.80
CA GLU A 97 5.31 3.76 -23.85
C GLU A 97 4.96 5.21 -23.41
N PHE A 98 3.98 5.38 -22.50
CA PHE A 98 3.50 6.69 -22.05
C PHE A 98 4.63 7.61 -21.55
N GLU A 99 5.72 7.05 -21.05
CA GLU A 99 6.88 7.76 -20.52
C GLU A 99 7.50 8.69 -21.56
N ARG A 100 7.45 8.30 -22.84
CA ARG A 100 7.97 9.11 -23.96
C ARG A 100 7.13 10.38 -24.13
N ALA A 101 5.80 10.28 -24.01
CA ALA A 101 4.91 11.44 -24.08
C ALA A 101 5.12 12.37 -22.88
N ILE A 102 5.24 11.82 -21.67
CA ILE A 102 5.50 12.60 -20.45
C ILE A 102 6.80 13.36 -20.54
N ASN A 103 7.90 12.70 -20.97
CA ASN A 103 9.20 13.36 -21.17
C ASN A 103 9.12 14.47 -22.22
N SER A 104 8.38 14.26 -23.30
CA SER A 104 8.21 15.26 -24.36
C SER A 104 7.46 16.50 -23.84
N PHE A 105 6.37 16.32 -23.10
CA PHE A 105 5.64 17.43 -22.49
C PHE A 105 6.52 18.26 -21.55
N HIS A 106 7.28 17.60 -20.67
CA HIS A 106 8.22 18.30 -19.78
C HIS A 106 9.33 19.04 -20.50
N ALA A 107 9.72 18.59 -21.69
CA ALA A 107 10.79 19.23 -22.46
C ALA A 107 10.31 20.43 -23.28
N THR A 108 9.06 20.44 -23.72
CA THR A 108 8.57 21.38 -24.75
C THR A 108 7.43 22.27 -24.29
N LYS A 109 6.80 21.99 -23.15
CA LYS A 109 5.58 22.68 -22.70
C LYS A 109 5.71 23.17 -21.24
N ASN A 110 4.97 24.22 -20.91
CA ASN A 110 4.87 24.72 -19.53
C ASN A 110 3.78 23.95 -18.81
N VAL A 111 4.12 22.75 -18.27
CA VAL A 111 3.13 21.81 -17.70
C VAL A 111 3.53 21.26 -16.34
N SER A 112 2.52 21.01 -15.51
CA SER A 112 2.61 20.12 -14.33
C SER A 112 1.82 18.86 -14.61
N ILE A 113 2.40 17.67 -14.41
CA ILE A 113 1.78 16.40 -14.81
C ILE A 113 1.52 15.54 -13.59
N PHE A 114 0.30 15.03 -13.50
CA PHE A 114 -0.21 14.14 -12.46
C PHE A 114 -0.63 12.83 -13.10
N ILE A 115 -0.08 11.75 -12.64
CA ILE A 115 -0.30 10.43 -13.23
C ILE A 115 -0.79 9.48 -12.14
N THR A 116 -1.82 8.68 -12.44
CA THR A 116 -2.16 7.56 -11.56
C THR A 116 -1.96 6.22 -12.22
N GLY A 117 -1.80 5.20 -11.36
CA GLY A 117 -1.85 3.82 -11.80
C GLY A 117 -2.01 2.82 -10.66
N SER A 118 -2.63 1.69 -10.98
CA SER A 118 -2.93 0.62 -10.03
C SER A 118 -1.89 -0.52 -10.05
N ASN A 119 -0.67 -0.27 -10.56
CA ASN A 119 0.36 -1.30 -10.68
C ASN A 119 1.69 -0.81 -10.12
N SER A 120 2.36 -1.63 -9.29
CA SER A 120 3.66 -1.32 -8.71
C SER A 120 4.82 -1.33 -9.73
N ARG A 121 4.61 -1.81 -10.96
CA ARG A 121 5.58 -1.63 -12.05
C ARG A 121 5.87 -0.16 -12.32
N LEU A 122 4.89 0.72 -12.05
CA LEU A 122 5.08 2.17 -12.05
C LEU A 122 6.02 2.65 -10.92
N LEU A 123 6.38 1.77 -9.97
CA LEU A 123 7.37 2.01 -8.91
C LEU A 123 8.74 1.42 -9.25
N SER A 124 8.87 0.71 -10.37
CA SER A 124 10.12 0.02 -10.73
C SER A 124 11.24 1.01 -11.05
N GLY A 125 12.48 0.61 -10.80
CA GLY A 125 13.67 1.36 -11.19
C GLY A 125 13.76 1.62 -12.70
N GLU A 126 13.10 0.79 -13.53
CA GLU A 126 12.97 0.99 -14.97
C GLU A 126 12.20 2.28 -15.27
N LEU A 127 11.06 2.52 -14.60
CA LEU A 127 10.33 3.78 -14.77
C LEU A 127 11.15 4.98 -14.28
N ALA A 128 11.89 4.82 -13.18
CA ALA A 128 12.82 5.85 -12.70
C ALA A 128 13.84 6.23 -13.78
N THR A 129 14.34 5.24 -14.51
CA THR A 129 15.28 5.45 -15.63
C THR A 129 14.57 6.09 -16.83
N LEU A 130 13.40 5.58 -17.21
CA LEU A 130 12.63 6.07 -18.37
C LEU A 130 12.14 7.51 -18.18
N LEU A 131 11.71 7.90 -16.99
CA LEU A 131 11.33 9.28 -16.65
C LEU A 131 12.53 10.15 -16.23
N SER A 132 13.76 9.62 -16.33
CA SER A 132 15.00 10.39 -16.10
C SER A 132 15.02 11.13 -14.75
N GLY A 133 14.44 10.54 -13.69
CA GLY A 133 14.35 11.16 -12.36
C GLY A 133 13.41 12.37 -12.26
N ARG A 134 12.59 12.62 -13.28
CA ARG A 134 11.65 13.77 -13.34
C ARG A 134 10.28 13.48 -12.75
N TYR A 135 10.19 12.56 -11.78
CA TYR A 135 8.94 12.28 -11.08
C TYR A 135 9.16 12.09 -9.58
N VAL A 136 8.10 12.27 -8.82
CA VAL A 136 8.01 11.86 -7.43
C VAL A 136 6.84 10.89 -7.30
N ASN A 137 7.08 9.79 -6.60
CA ASN A 137 6.04 8.81 -6.36
C ASN A 137 5.35 9.06 -5.02
N PHE A 138 4.04 9.10 -5.08
CA PHE A 138 3.17 9.16 -3.93
C PHE A 138 2.30 7.90 -3.89
N ARG A 139 2.46 7.09 -2.85
CA ARG A 139 1.68 5.86 -2.69
C ARG A 139 0.43 6.10 -1.86
N VAL A 140 -0.73 5.84 -2.44
CA VAL A 140 -2.03 5.88 -1.77
C VAL A 140 -2.35 4.48 -1.26
N MET A 141 -2.42 4.34 0.06
CA MET A 141 -2.91 3.14 0.73
C MET A 141 -4.43 3.22 0.93
N PRO A 142 -5.13 2.12 1.20
CA PRO A 142 -6.48 2.17 1.78
C PRO A 142 -6.53 3.08 3.02
N PHE A 143 -7.70 3.36 3.57
CA PHE A 143 -7.79 4.30 4.67
C PHE A 143 -6.97 3.86 5.90
N ARG A 144 -6.33 4.83 6.54
CA ARG A 144 -5.82 4.66 7.90
C ARG A 144 -6.99 4.50 8.89
N PHE A 145 -6.72 3.91 10.04
CA PHE A 145 -7.73 3.81 11.10
C PHE A 145 -8.31 5.19 11.44
N GLN A 146 -7.48 6.21 11.54
CA GLN A 146 -7.91 7.59 11.76
C GLN A 146 -8.78 8.15 10.62
N GLU A 147 -8.44 7.87 9.34
CA GLU A 147 -9.23 8.32 8.18
C GLU A 147 -10.61 7.65 8.12
N MET A 148 -10.72 6.43 8.65
CA MET A 148 -12.01 5.75 8.81
C MET A 148 -12.98 6.57 9.68
N PHE A 149 -12.51 7.11 10.81
CA PHE A 149 -13.34 7.93 11.70
C PHE A 149 -13.78 9.23 11.01
N GLU A 150 -12.88 9.88 10.27
CA GLU A 150 -13.23 11.08 9.50
C GLU A 150 -14.29 10.76 8.43
N MET A 151 -14.20 9.62 7.75
CA MET A 151 -15.17 9.17 6.76
C MET A 151 -16.55 8.87 7.38
N LEU A 152 -16.57 8.28 8.58
CA LEU A 152 -17.81 7.95 9.30
C LEU A 152 -18.41 9.16 10.01
N GLY A 153 -17.72 10.30 10.07
CA GLY A 153 -18.16 11.48 10.85
C GLY A 153 -18.17 11.24 12.36
N VAL A 154 -17.40 10.26 12.84
CA VAL A 154 -17.30 9.86 14.24
C VAL A 154 -16.09 10.57 14.86
N LYS A 155 -16.21 10.99 16.14
CA LYS A 155 -15.11 11.64 16.83
C LYS A 155 -14.01 10.64 17.19
N LYS A 156 -12.76 11.11 17.22
CA LYS A 156 -11.58 10.25 17.53
C LYS A 156 -11.64 9.64 18.93
N GLU A 157 -12.24 10.35 19.88
CA GLU A 157 -12.42 9.93 21.26
C GLU A 157 -13.39 8.73 21.39
N GLU A 158 -14.13 8.44 20.32
CA GLU A 158 -15.04 7.27 20.23
C GLU A 158 -14.33 6.03 19.70
N ALA A 159 -13.01 6.11 19.41
CA ALA A 159 -12.23 4.97 18.99
C ALA A 159 -12.21 3.88 20.06
N SER A 160 -12.81 2.75 19.75
CA SER A 160 -12.94 1.63 20.66
C SER A 160 -12.47 0.32 20.03
N GLU A 161 -12.37 -0.70 20.86
CA GLU A 161 -12.04 -2.05 20.40
C GLU A 161 -13.03 -2.57 19.36
N LYS A 162 -14.31 -2.21 19.45
CA LYS A 162 -15.34 -2.62 18.49
C LYS A 162 -15.04 -2.08 17.09
N GLU A 163 -14.74 -0.79 16.95
CA GLU A 163 -14.38 -0.19 15.67
C GLU A 163 -13.07 -0.77 15.13
N PHE A 164 -12.11 -1.03 16.03
CA PHE A 164 -10.85 -1.67 15.65
C PHE A 164 -11.08 -3.11 15.17
N MET A 165 -11.92 -3.90 15.85
CA MET A 165 -12.29 -5.25 15.37
C MET A 165 -12.99 -5.20 14.01
N GLY A 166 -13.86 -4.23 13.77
CA GLY A 166 -14.46 -3.99 12.45
C GLY A 166 -13.41 -3.64 11.37
N TYR A 167 -12.41 -2.84 11.74
CA TYR A 167 -11.28 -2.46 10.88
C TYR A 167 -10.45 -3.67 10.46
N ILE A 168 -9.98 -4.50 11.41
CA ILE A 168 -9.17 -5.67 11.11
C ILE A 168 -9.95 -6.82 10.46
N THR A 169 -11.29 -6.85 10.62
CA THR A 169 -12.14 -7.89 10.03
C THR A 169 -12.46 -7.60 8.57
N TRP A 170 -12.90 -6.38 8.26
CA TRP A 170 -13.45 -6.01 6.96
C TRP A 170 -12.50 -5.16 6.12
N GLY A 171 -11.33 -4.78 6.68
CA GLY A 171 -10.38 -3.90 6.03
C GLY A 171 -10.87 -2.45 5.94
N VAL A 172 -10.23 -1.69 5.08
CA VAL A 172 -10.40 -0.22 5.02
C VAL A 172 -10.46 0.33 3.60
N MET A 173 -10.90 -0.48 2.67
CA MET A 173 -11.19 0.02 1.33
C MET A 173 -12.24 1.13 1.39
N PRO A 174 -11.99 2.33 0.82
CA PRO A 174 -12.85 3.51 1.01
C PRO A 174 -14.32 3.27 0.69
N GLN A 175 -14.62 2.57 -0.40
CA GLN A 175 -15.99 2.35 -0.83
C GLN A 175 -16.81 1.44 0.10
N ARG A 176 -16.16 0.61 0.94
CA ARG A 176 -16.90 -0.26 1.86
C ARG A 176 -17.76 0.53 2.86
N PHE A 177 -17.37 1.77 3.18
CA PHE A 177 -18.09 2.61 4.14
C PHE A 177 -19.39 3.19 3.63
N TYR A 178 -19.71 2.99 2.35
CA TYR A 178 -21.03 3.32 1.79
C TYR A 178 -22.06 2.21 2.03
N PHE A 179 -21.64 1.01 2.40
CA PHE A 179 -22.51 -0.14 2.64
C PHE A 179 -22.92 -0.20 4.11
N LYS A 180 -24.20 -0.55 4.34
CA LYS A 180 -24.80 -0.53 5.70
C LYS A 180 -24.77 -1.89 6.39
N THR A 181 -24.69 -2.96 5.60
CA THR A 181 -24.70 -4.34 6.10
C THR A 181 -23.38 -5.05 5.82
N GLU A 182 -23.08 -6.06 6.64
CA GLU A 182 -21.93 -6.93 6.42
C GLU A 182 -22.04 -7.70 5.10
N GLU A 183 -23.23 -8.08 4.70
CA GLU A 183 -23.47 -8.82 3.46
C GLU A 183 -23.15 -7.96 2.22
N GLU A 184 -23.63 -6.71 2.18
CA GLU A 184 -23.26 -5.76 1.13
C GLU A 184 -21.75 -5.51 1.08
N THR A 185 -21.13 -5.33 2.25
CA THR A 185 -19.67 -5.17 2.37
C THR A 185 -18.94 -6.39 1.82
N LYS A 186 -19.40 -7.60 2.15
CA LYS A 186 -18.82 -8.86 1.66
C LYS A 186 -18.91 -8.95 0.14
N VAL A 187 -20.09 -8.69 -0.44
CA VAL A 187 -20.29 -8.69 -1.89
C VAL A 187 -19.33 -7.72 -2.56
N PHE A 188 -19.27 -6.48 -2.07
CA PHE A 188 -18.34 -5.47 -2.60
C PHE A 188 -16.87 -5.93 -2.53
N MET A 189 -16.44 -6.47 -1.39
CA MET A 189 -15.05 -6.90 -1.21
C MET A 189 -14.69 -8.09 -2.10
N VAL A 190 -15.63 -9.02 -2.33
CA VAL A 190 -15.45 -10.13 -3.28
C VAL A 190 -15.29 -9.59 -4.70
N ASP A 191 -16.20 -8.72 -5.15
CA ASP A 191 -16.15 -8.12 -6.49
C ASP A 191 -14.86 -7.32 -6.72
N LEU A 192 -14.43 -6.58 -5.69
CA LEU A 192 -13.17 -5.83 -5.75
C LEU A 192 -11.98 -6.78 -5.90
N TYR A 193 -11.90 -7.79 -5.04
CA TYR A 193 -10.82 -8.78 -5.08
C TYR A 193 -10.76 -9.49 -6.44
N ASP A 194 -11.88 -9.98 -6.93
CA ASP A 194 -11.96 -10.65 -8.23
C ASP A 194 -11.60 -9.71 -9.39
N SER A 195 -12.01 -8.45 -9.31
CA SER A 195 -11.59 -7.42 -10.29
C SER A 195 -10.09 -7.20 -10.32
N ILE A 196 -9.41 -7.16 -9.15
CA ILE A 196 -7.95 -7.02 -9.07
C ILE A 196 -7.28 -8.28 -9.63
N VAL A 197 -7.73 -9.46 -9.23
CA VAL A 197 -7.17 -10.74 -9.69
C VAL A 197 -7.29 -10.87 -11.21
N LEU A 198 -8.46 -10.62 -11.78
CA LEU A 198 -8.70 -10.74 -13.22
C LEU A 198 -7.95 -9.68 -14.02
N LYS A 199 -8.10 -8.39 -13.66
CA LYS A 199 -7.56 -7.29 -14.48
C LYS A 199 -6.06 -7.09 -14.24
N ASP A 200 -5.64 -7.03 -12.99
CA ASP A 200 -4.28 -6.58 -12.64
C ASP A 200 -3.28 -7.73 -12.55
N ILE A 201 -3.72 -8.97 -12.27
CA ILE A 201 -2.84 -10.14 -12.22
C ILE A 201 -2.97 -11.01 -13.46
N PHE A 202 -4.18 -11.48 -13.79
CA PHE A 202 -4.37 -12.47 -14.85
C PHE A 202 -4.14 -11.88 -16.25
N TRP A 203 -4.87 -10.85 -16.64
CA TRP A 203 -4.77 -10.30 -18.01
C TRP A 203 -3.42 -9.62 -18.26
N ARG A 204 -2.94 -8.80 -17.32
CA ARG A 204 -1.65 -8.12 -17.46
C ARG A 204 -0.46 -9.07 -17.23
N GLY A 205 -0.65 -10.06 -16.37
CA GLY A 205 0.42 -10.98 -15.96
C GLY A 205 0.65 -12.14 -16.90
N GLN A 206 -0.19 -12.36 -17.93
CA GLN A 206 -0.13 -13.53 -18.81
C GLN A 206 0.00 -14.85 -18.02
N VAL A 207 -0.87 -15.04 -17.02
CA VAL A 207 -0.87 -16.22 -16.17
C VAL A 207 -1.39 -17.42 -16.95
N ARG A 208 -0.62 -18.52 -16.98
CA ARG A 208 -1.00 -19.75 -17.71
C ARG A 208 -1.85 -20.68 -16.84
N ASP A 209 -1.53 -20.81 -15.55
CA ASP A 209 -2.22 -21.69 -14.61
C ASP A 209 -3.02 -20.86 -13.60
N VAL A 210 -4.28 -20.61 -13.95
CA VAL A 210 -5.21 -19.79 -13.16
C VAL A 210 -5.54 -20.44 -11.81
N ASP A 211 -5.68 -21.78 -11.79
CA ASP A 211 -6.03 -22.49 -10.56
C ASP A 211 -4.85 -22.46 -9.56
N ALA A 212 -3.60 -22.61 -10.03
CA ALA A 212 -2.44 -22.47 -9.16
C ALA A 212 -2.32 -21.04 -8.60
N LEU A 213 -2.59 -20.01 -9.41
CA LEU A 213 -2.63 -18.63 -8.94
C LEU A 213 -3.70 -18.42 -7.88
N ASN A 214 -4.93 -18.89 -8.11
CA ASN A 214 -6.03 -18.71 -7.15
C ASN A 214 -5.75 -19.39 -5.81
N ARG A 215 -5.21 -20.60 -5.82
CA ARG A 215 -4.79 -21.33 -4.61
C ARG A 215 -3.66 -20.60 -3.88
N LEU A 216 -2.70 -20.06 -4.62
CA LEU A 216 -1.61 -19.27 -4.05
C LEU A 216 -2.15 -18.00 -3.38
N LEU A 217 -3.05 -17.29 -4.04
CA LEU A 217 -3.72 -16.11 -3.50
C LEU A 217 -4.51 -16.44 -2.24
N GLU A 218 -5.29 -17.54 -2.25
CA GLU A 218 -6.03 -18.01 -1.08
C GLU A 218 -5.08 -18.33 0.08
N TYR A 219 -4.00 -19.06 -0.19
CA TYR A 219 -2.99 -19.37 0.81
C TYR A 219 -2.37 -18.09 1.43
N ILE A 220 -2.05 -17.10 0.62
CA ILE A 220 -1.44 -15.84 1.06
C ILE A 220 -2.43 -15.02 1.91
N VAL A 221 -3.67 -14.84 1.45
CA VAL A 221 -4.64 -13.98 2.16
C VAL A 221 -5.12 -14.58 3.47
N LEU A 222 -5.06 -15.91 3.60
CA LEU A 222 -5.38 -16.62 4.84
C LEU A 222 -4.23 -16.66 5.85
N ASN A 223 -3.00 -16.34 5.40
CA ASN A 223 -1.80 -16.36 6.24
C ASN A 223 -1.07 -15.00 6.18
N PRO A 224 -1.70 -13.90 6.63
CA PRO A 224 -1.06 -12.58 6.66
C PRO A 224 0.13 -12.57 7.62
N SER A 225 1.05 -11.64 7.42
CA SER A 225 2.23 -11.46 8.30
C SER A 225 3.13 -12.70 8.38
N GLN A 226 3.22 -13.48 7.31
CA GLN A 226 4.05 -14.69 7.28
C GLN A 226 5.24 -14.55 6.31
N THR A 227 6.28 -15.30 6.61
CA THR A 227 7.41 -15.47 5.70
C THR A 227 7.07 -16.57 4.70
N PHE A 228 7.00 -16.20 3.43
CA PHE A 228 6.78 -17.16 2.36
C PHE A 228 8.07 -17.40 1.58
N SER A 229 8.38 -18.66 1.33
CA SER A 229 9.37 -19.02 0.33
C SER A 229 8.69 -19.81 -0.81
N PRO A 230 9.08 -19.58 -2.07
CA PRO A 230 8.55 -20.36 -3.19
C PRO A 230 8.67 -21.87 -2.99
N THR A 231 9.77 -22.32 -2.35
CA THR A 231 10.00 -23.72 -2.02
C THR A 231 9.04 -24.27 -0.97
N SER A 232 8.74 -23.49 0.10
CA SER A 232 7.80 -23.92 1.13
C SER A 232 6.38 -24.01 0.59
N ILE A 233 5.98 -23.07 -0.26
CA ILE A 233 4.68 -23.07 -0.92
C ILE A 233 4.59 -24.24 -1.93
N ALA A 234 5.67 -24.54 -2.69
CA ALA A 234 5.70 -25.69 -3.58
C ALA A 234 5.45 -27.01 -2.82
N LYS A 235 6.05 -27.20 -1.65
CA LYS A 235 5.79 -28.34 -0.77
C LYS A 235 4.34 -28.40 -0.28
N TYR A 236 3.75 -27.25 0.06
CA TYR A 236 2.33 -27.18 0.39
C TYR A 236 1.46 -27.64 -0.79
N PHE A 237 1.72 -27.15 -2.02
CA PHE A 237 1.01 -27.60 -3.22
C PHE A 237 1.16 -29.13 -3.45
N GLU A 238 2.35 -29.68 -3.24
CA GLU A 238 2.61 -31.10 -3.36
C GLU A 238 1.81 -31.92 -2.33
N SER A 239 1.65 -31.42 -1.09
CA SER A 239 0.85 -32.07 -0.04
C SER A 239 -0.64 -32.17 -0.39
N VAL A 240 -1.15 -31.31 -1.28
CA VAL A 240 -2.52 -31.35 -1.81
C VAL A 240 -2.57 -31.95 -3.23
N ASN A 241 -1.62 -32.83 -3.55
CA ASN A 241 -1.52 -33.56 -4.82
C ASN A 241 -1.41 -32.66 -6.06
N ARG A 242 -0.78 -31.50 -5.94
CA ARG A 242 -0.54 -30.60 -7.06
C ARG A 242 0.93 -30.20 -7.13
N LYS A 243 1.56 -30.49 -8.24
CA LYS A 243 2.97 -30.15 -8.46
C LYS A 243 3.09 -28.81 -9.19
N VAL A 244 3.64 -27.79 -8.51
CA VAL A 244 3.94 -26.47 -9.08
C VAL A 244 5.41 -26.16 -8.82
N ALA A 245 6.13 -25.75 -9.85
CA ALA A 245 7.55 -25.44 -9.71
C ALA A 245 7.76 -24.18 -8.85
N PRO A 246 8.79 -24.13 -7.98
CA PRO A 246 9.11 -22.96 -7.17
C PRO A 246 9.25 -21.66 -7.98
N ASP A 247 9.83 -21.72 -9.18
CA ASP A 247 9.98 -20.55 -10.06
C ASP A 247 8.62 -20.01 -10.54
N THR A 248 7.65 -20.89 -10.79
CA THR A 248 6.28 -20.48 -11.14
C THR A 248 5.62 -19.77 -9.96
N ILE A 249 5.80 -20.30 -8.74
CA ILE A 249 5.28 -19.67 -7.51
C ILE A 249 5.94 -18.31 -7.31
N TYR A 250 7.26 -18.21 -7.45
CA TYR A 250 7.98 -16.96 -7.35
C TYR A 250 7.41 -15.91 -8.33
N ASN A 251 7.24 -16.29 -9.60
CA ASN A 251 6.70 -15.39 -10.62
C ASN A 251 5.26 -14.94 -10.31
N TYR A 252 4.45 -15.82 -9.71
CA TYR A 252 3.09 -15.44 -9.29
C TYR A 252 3.09 -14.52 -8.07
N MET A 253 3.98 -14.76 -7.10
CA MET A 253 4.15 -13.86 -5.96
C MET A 253 4.56 -12.45 -6.41
N GLU A 254 5.51 -12.32 -7.34
CA GLU A 254 5.90 -11.02 -7.91
C GLU A 254 4.72 -10.33 -8.63
N LYS A 255 3.83 -11.06 -9.31
CA LYS A 255 2.63 -10.51 -9.92
C LYS A 255 1.60 -10.04 -8.88
N ILE A 256 1.44 -10.76 -7.76
CA ILE A 256 0.55 -10.40 -6.65
C ILE A 256 1.06 -9.13 -5.97
N VAL A 257 2.38 -9.01 -5.75
CA VAL A 257 3.02 -7.79 -5.26
C VAL A 257 2.83 -6.65 -6.26
N ALA A 258 3.01 -6.93 -7.56
CA ALA A 258 2.82 -5.94 -8.62
C ALA A 258 1.38 -5.40 -8.69
N ALA A 259 0.37 -6.23 -8.40
CA ALA A 259 -1.03 -5.81 -8.27
C ALA A 259 -1.35 -5.10 -6.94
N MET A 260 -0.34 -4.93 -6.08
CA MET A 260 -0.46 -4.27 -4.78
C MET A 260 -1.46 -4.93 -3.81
N ILE A 261 -1.79 -6.22 -4.00
CA ILE A 261 -2.60 -6.98 -3.03
C ILE A 261 -1.82 -7.19 -1.74
N MET A 262 -0.51 -7.42 -1.87
CA MET A 262 0.40 -7.55 -0.74
C MET A 262 1.66 -6.69 -0.92
N ASN A 263 2.28 -6.38 0.20
CA ASN A 263 3.54 -5.69 0.33
C ASN A 263 4.61 -6.67 0.80
N LYS A 264 5.82 -6.43 0.34
CA LYS A 264 7.00 -7.22 0.68
C LYS A 264 7.87 -6.43 1.66
N ALA A 265 8.11 -6.97 2.85
CA ALA A 265 9.04 -6.44 3.82
C ALA A 265 10.33 -7.26 3.79
N MET A 266 11.43 -6.62 3.43
CA MET A 266 12.75 -7.25 3.44
C MET A 266 13.25 -7.42 4.88
N ARG A 267 14.16 -8.37 5.08
CA ARG A 267 14.81 -8.54 6.38
C ARG A 267 15.98 -7.59 6.54
N TYR A 268 16.13 -7.04 7.74
CA TYR A 268 17.25 -6.23 8.16
C TYR A 268 18.05 -6.94 9.25
N ASP A 269 19.31 -7.28 8.97
CA ASP A 269 20.24 -7.82 9.97
C ASP A 269 20.67 -6.67 10.90
N ILE A 270 20.10 -6.64 12.09
CA ILE A 270 20.33 -5.54 13.06
C ILE A 270 21.80 -5.48 13.47
N ARG A 271 22.44 -6.63 13.68
CA ARG A 271 23.85 -6.71 14.06
C ARG A 271 24.78 -6.37 12.89
N GLY A 272 24.50 -6.93 11.72
CA GLY A 272 25.26 -6.71 10.48
C GLY A 272 24.96 -5.37 9.80
N LYS A 273 23.95 -4.63 10.27
CA LYS A 273 23.50 -3.33 9.73
C LYS A 273 23.28 -3.34 8.20
N ARG A 274 22.68 -4.41 7.69
CA ARG A 274 22.44 -4.60 6.24
C ARG A 274 21.10 -5.25 5.96
N VAL A 275 20.54 -4.91 4.81
CA VAL A 275 19.33 -5.55 4.25
C VAL A 275 19.70 -6.93 3.70
N LEU A 276 18.89 -7.93 3.97
CA LEU A 276 19.04 -9.30 3.48
C LEU A 276 18.10 -9.51 2.27
N THR A 277 18.55 -10.33 1.33
CA THR A 277 17.82 -10.59 0.07
C THR A 277 16.96 -11.87 0.09
N ARG A 278 16.80 -12.50 1.26
CA ARG A 278 16.07 -13.76 1.39
C ARG A 278 15.16 -13.74 2.62
N PHE A 279 14.10 -14.56 2.57
CA PHE A 279 13.14 -14.75 3.65
C PHE A 279 12.31 -13.49 3.96
N ASP A 280 11.83 -12.83 2.90
CA ASP A 280 10.95 -11.69 3.03
C ASP A 280 9.63 -12.08 3.70
N LYS A 281 9.06 -11.15 4.47
CA LYS A 281 7.74 -11.29 5.08
C LYS A 281 6.71 -10.51 4.25
N TYR A 282 5.49 -10.99 4.19
CA TYR A 282 4.50 -10.40 3.32
C TYR A 282 3.27 -9.95 4.11
N TYR A 283 2.78 -8.76 3.80
CA TYR A 283 1.67 -8.10 4.46
C TYR A 283 0.61 -7.72 3.44
N LEU A 284 -0.65 -7.99 3.75
CA LEU A 284 -1.76 -7.60 2.89
C LEU A 284 -1.91 -6.07 2.89
N THR A 285 -2.18 -5.50 1.74
CA THR A 285 -2.48 -4.06 1.62
C THR A 285 -3.81 -3.73 2.29
N ASP A 286 -4.78 -4.66 2.28
CA ASP A 286 -6.01 -4.58 3.04
C ASP A 286 -6.32 -5.94 3.68
N VAL A 287 -6.41 -5.99 5.00
CA VAL A 287 -6.64 -7.23 5.77
C VAL A 287 -8.03 -7.84 5.51
N GLY A 288 -8.99 -7.05 5.03
CA GLY A 288 -10.33 -7.51 4.68
C GLY A 288 -10.36 -8.57 3.58
N PHE A 289 -9.32 -8.67 2.75
CA PHE A 289 -9.21 -9.75 1.76
C PHE A 289 -9.15 -11.14 2.38
N GLY A 290 -8.60 -11.28 3.59
CA GLY A 290 -8.61 -12.53 4.34
C GLY A 290 -10.02 -12.97 4.73
N LYS A 291 -10.89 -12.03 5.11
CA LYS A 291 -12.28 -12.33 5.54
C LYS A 291 -13.13 -12.93 4.42
N ILE A 292 -12.98 -12.44 3.18
CA ILE A 292 -13.79 -12.91 2.04
C ILE A 292 -13.43 -14.32 1.57
N LYS A 293 -12.21 -14.77 1.81
CA LYS A 293 -11.73 -16.12 1.46
C LYS A 293 -11.80 -17.10 2.63
N ASN A 294 -12.17 -16.60 3.83
CA ASN A 294 -12.20 -17.43 5.03
C ASN A 294 -13.46 -18.29 5.08
N THR A 295 -13.31 -19.56 4.75
CA THR A 295 -14.36 -20.60 4.79
C THR A 295 -14.40 -21.38 6.13
N GLY A 296 -13.94 -20.77 7.23
CA GLY A 296 -13.95 -21.39 8.57
C GLY A 296 -12.60 -21.45 9.28
N PHE A 297 -11.51 -21.03 8.64
CA PHE A 297 -10.21 -20.88 9.31
C PHE A 297 -10.16 -19.57 10.06
N LYS A 298 -9.74 -19.58 11.34
CA LYS A 298 -9.50 -18.36 12.13
C LYS A 298 -8.09 -17.85 11.80
N THR A 299 -8.00 -16.71 11.14
CA THR A 299 -6.73 -15.96 11.10
C THR A 299 -6.41 -15.47 12.51
N GLU A 300 -5.18 -15.64 12.96
CA GLU A 300 -4.76 -15.18 14.28
C GLU A 300 -4.85 -13.65 14.37
N ILE A 301 -5.53 -13.14 15.38
CA ILE A 301 -5.73 -11.70 15.59
C ILE A 301 -4.38 -10.97 15.66
N GLY A 302 -3.37 -11.56 16.30
CA GLY A 302 -2.02 -11.01 16.38
C GLY A 302 -1.42 -10.72 15.00
N ALA A 303 -1.56 -11.65 14.05
CA ALA A 303 -1.07 -11.47 12.69
C ALA A 303 -1.81 -10.35 11.93
N LEU A 304 -3.12 -10.16 12.17
CA LEU A 304 -3.88 -9.05 11.60
C LEU A 304 -3.44 -7.70 12.19
N ILE A 305 -3.20 -7.64 13.50
CA ILE A 305 -2.69 -6.43 14.16
C ILE A 305 -1.30 -6.07 13.64
N GLU A 306 -0.41 -7.06 13.54
CA GLU A 306 0.92 -6.88 12.96
C GLU A 306 0.82 -6.31 11.53
N ASN A 307 -0.07 -6.87 10.70
CA ASN A 307 -0.30 -6.38 9.34
C ASN A 307 -0.77 -4.90 9.32
N VAL A 308 -1.67 -4.54 10.22
CA VAL A 308 -2.19 -3.16 10.32
C VAL A 308 -1.08 -2.19 10.75
N VAL A 309 -0.26 -2.57 11.74
CA VAL A 309 0.88 -1.76 12.19
C VAL A 309 1.89 -1.57 11.04
N TYR A 310 2.18 -2.62 10.27
CA TYR A 310 3.02 -2.51 9.07
C TYR A 310 2.50 -1.45 8.09
N ASN A 311 1.21 -1.54 7.74
CA ASN A 311 0.58 -0.60 6.82
C ASN A 311 0.59 0.84 7.36
N GLU A 312 0.36 1.01 8.67
CA GLU A 312 0.40 2.31 9.33
C GLU A 312 1.80 2.94 9.27
N LEU A 313 2.86 2.15 9.55
CA LEU A 313 4.24 2.62 9.45
C LEU A 313 4.59 3.06 8.03
N LEU A 314 4.14 2.31 6.99
CA LEU A 314 4.33 2.72 5.59
C LEU A 314 3.65 4.06 5.30
N VAL A 315 2.42 4.27 5.78
CA VAL A 315 1.68 5.53 5.54
C VAL A 315 2.31 6.70 6.29
N ARG A 316 2.93 6.45 7.44
CA ARG A 316 3.74 7.47 8.17
C ARG A 316 5.05 7.81 7.45
N GLY A 317 5.37 7.13 6.35
CA GLY A 317 6.55 7.38 5.50
C GLY A 317 7.81 6.67 5.99
N TYR A 318 7.69 5.62 6.80
CA TYR A 318 8.82 4.78 7.15
C TYR A 318 9.14 3.78 6.03
N GLU A 319 10.43 3.50 5.84
CA GLU A 319 10.89 2.25 5.23
C GLU A 319 10.83 1.17 6.30
N VAL A 320 10.06 0.10 6.06
CA VAL A 320 9.77 -0.91 7.07
C VAL A 320 10.43 -2.23 6.70
N TYR A 321 11.22 -2.74 7.62
CA TYR A 321 11.93 -4.01 7.50
C TYR A 321 11.55 -4.94 8.65
N VAL A 322 11.73 -6.25 8.45
CA VAL A 322 11.66 -7.24 9.52
C VAL A 322 13.05 -7.39 10.14
N GLY A 323 13.18 -7.18 11.44
CA GLY A 323 14.45 -7.18 12.13
C GLY A 323 14.95 -8.60 12.43
N LYS A 324 16.14 -8.97 11.98
CA LYS A 324 16.80 -10.21 12.36
C LYS A 324 17.76 -9.95 13.51
N THR A 325 17.56 -10.64 14.64
CA THR A 325 18.48 -10.67 15.77
C THR A 325 19.29 -11.98 15.78
N THR A 326 20.14 -12.16 16.78
CA THR A 326 20.92 -13.41 16.98
C THR A 326 20.02 -14.58 17.38
N LYS A 327 18.95 -14.31 18.14
CA LYS A 327 18.09 -15.31 18.75
C LYS A 327 16.67 -15.37 18.19
N GLY A 328 16.31 -14.43 17.31
CA GLY A 328 14.94 -14.34 16.80
C GLY A 328 14.73 -13.19 15.83
N GLU A 329 13.57 -12.61 15.93
CA GLU A 329 13.04 -11.58 15.03
C GLU A 329 12.49 -10.40 15.84
N ILE A 330 12.62 -9.20 15.31
CA ILE A 330 11.84 -8.03 15.70
C ILE A 330 10.85 -7.80 14.57
N ASP A 331 9.58 -7.63 14.88
CA ASP A 331 8.55 -7.51 13.86
C ASP A 331 8.87 -6.37 12.90
N PHE A 332 9.25 -5.18 13.42
CA PHE A 332 9.61 -4.07 12.54
C PHE A 332 10.85 -3.29 12.99
N VAL A 333 11.67 -3.00 11.99
CA VAL A 333 12.70 -1.95 12.01
C VAL A 333 12.20 -0.87 11.06
N ALA A 334 11.66 0.21 11.59
CA ALA A 334 11.13 1.33 10.84
C ALA A 334 12.19 2.42 10.69
N VAL A 335 12.49 2.84 9.46
CA VAL A 335 13.55 3.82 9.16
C VAL A 335 12.94 5.02 8.47
N LYS A 336 13.19 6.22 9.01
CA LYS A 336 12.75 7.48 8.42
C LYS A 336 13.78 8.57 8.70
N ASP A 337 14.19 9.33 7.68
CA ASP A 337 15.16 10.43 7.78
C ASP A 337 16.47 9.99 8.48
N GLY A 338 16.93 8.76 8.22
CA GLY A 338 18.13 8.18 8.81
C GLY A 338 18.00 7.73 10.28
N LYS A 339 16.85 7.94 10.91
CA LYS A 339 16.54 7.47 12.26
C LYS A 339 15.84 6.12 12.21
N LYS A 340 16.02 5.32 13.26
CA LYS A 340 15.40 3.99 13.38
C LYS A 340 14.49 3.95 14.59
N GLU A 341 13.46 3.15 14.50
CA GLU A 341 12.57 2.76 15.58
C GLU A 341 12.29 1.27 15.47
N TYR A 342 12.12 0.60 16.60
CA TYR A 342 11.89 -0.83 16.66
C TYR A 342 10.50 -1.10 17.24
N TYR A 343 9.75 -2.00 16.62
CA TYR A 343 8.39 -2.34 17.03
C TYR A 343 8.25 -3.85 17.14
N GLN A 344 7.66 -4.28 18.25
CA GLN A 344 7.17 -5.63 18.49
C GLN A 344 5.66 -5.55 18.67
N VAL A 345 4.91 -6.50 18.13
CA VAL A 345 3.45 -6.45 18.09
C VAL A 345 2.85 -7.72 18.66
N ALA A 346 2.03 -7.60 19.68
CA ALA A 346 1.30 -8.70 20.29
C ALA A 346 -0.21 -8.42 20.32
N TYR A 347 -1.03 -9.46 20.40
CA TYR A 347 -2.46 -9.26 20.66
C TYR A 347 -2.67 -8.83 22.11
N LEU A 348 -2.26 -9.64 23.07
CA LEU A 348 -2.33 -9.38 24.50
C LEU A 348 -1.05 -9.86 25.19
N LEU A 349 -0.62 -9.11 26.18
CA LEU A 349 0.47 -9.46 27.10
C LEU A 349 -0.08 -10.24 28.29
N ALA A 350 -0.81 -11.33 28.01
CA ALA A 350 -1.67 -12.02 28.96
C ALA A 350 -0.92 -12.87 30.02
N THR A 351 0.33 -13.23 29.75
CA THR A 351 1.17 -14.05 30.66
C THR A 351 2.59 -13.51 30.74
N GLU A 352 3.30 -13.80 31.83
CA GLU A 352 4.68 -13.39 31.99
C GLU A 352 5.58 -13.95 30.87
N ASP A 353 5.33 -15.17 30.39
CA ASP A 353 6.07 -15.77 29.29
C ASP A 353 5.91 -14.97 27.98
N VAL A 354 4.70 -14.45 27.70
CA VAL A 354 4.46 -13.58 26.55
C VAL A 354 5.17 -12.26 26.73
N ILE A 355 5.06 -11.64 27.90
CA ILE A 355 5.75 -10.39 28.22
C ILE A 355 7.26 -10.56 28.05
N GLU A 356 7.86 -11.59 28.66
CA GLU A 356 9.31 -11.85 28.54
C GLU A 356 9.73 -12.15 27.09
N ARG A 357 8.89 -12.75 26.28
CA ARG A 357 9.16 -12.99 24.88
C ARG A 357 9.21 -11.66 24.09
N GLU A 358 8.17 -10.82 24.23
CA GLU A 358 8.06 -9.58 23.45
C GLU A 358 9.11 -8.54 23.87
N PHE A 359 9.27 -8.29 25.18
CA PHE A 359 10.30 -7.37 25.68
C PHE A 359 11.72 -7.96 25.55
N GLY A 360 11.84 -9.28 25.72
CA GLY A 360 13.12 -10.00 25.61
C GLY A 360 13.71 -10.01 24.19
N ALA A 361 12.89 -9.79 23.16
CA ALA A 361 13.35 -9.69 21.78
C ALA A 361 14.38 -8.56 21.58
N TYR A 362 14.35 -7.53 22.42
CA TYR A 362 15.25 -6.37 22.37
C TYR A 362 16.60 -6.57 23.07
N LYS A 363 16.80 -7.65 23.83
CA LYS A 363 18.02 -7.88 24.64
C LYS A 363 19.32 -7.83 23.83
N ASP A 364 19.27 -8.20 22.56
CA ASP A 364 20.45 -8.21 21.67
C ASP A 364 20.67 -6.85 20.95
N ILE A 365 19.79 -5.85 21.14
CA ILE A 365 19.86 -4.55 20.48
C ILE A 365 20.49 -3.52 21.42
N GLN A 366 21.75 -3.18 21.14
CA GLN A 366 22.57 -2.31 22.00
C GLN A 366 22.55 -0.83 21.63
N ASP A 367 21.79 -0.45 20.60
CA ASP A 367 21.64 0.95 20.21
C ASP A 367 20.56 1.67 21.05
N ASN A 368 20.58 3.01 21.00
CA ASN A 368 19.70 3.87 21.77
C ASN A 368 18.47 4.33 21.00
N TYR A 369 18.13 3.68 19.88
CA TYR A 369 16.91 4.00 19.15
C TYR A 369 15.67 3.57 19.95
N PRO A 370 14.53 4.28 19.78
CA PRO A 370 13.28 3.94 20.45
C PRO A 370 12.84 2.49 20.18
N LYS A 371 12.30 1.86 21.21
CA LYS A 371 11.82 0.48 21.20
C LYS A 371 10.40 0.45 21.73
N TYR A 372 9.48 -0.13 20.99
CA TYR A 372 8.05 -0.17 21.30
C TYR A 372 7.54 -1.60 21.33
N VAL A 373 6.67 -1.89 22.30
CA VAL A 373 5.81 -3.08 22.29
C VAL A 373 4.38 -2.57 22.15
N LEU A 374 3.71 -2.96 21.06
CA LEU A 374 2.33 -2.57 20.77
C LEU A 374 1.39 -3.75 21.08
N SER A 375 0.34 -3.52 21.88
CA SER A 375 -0.67 -4.54 22.15
C SER A 375 -2.07 -3.94 22.34
N MET A 376 -3.07 -4.78 22.56
CA MET A 376 -4.43 -4.32 22.89
C MET A 376 -4.60 -4.00 24.37
N ASP A 377 -3.60 -4.28 25.20
CA ASP A 377 -3.65 -4.01 26.63
C ASP A 377 -3.74 -2.50 26.93
N ARG A 378 -4.53 -2.15 27.96
CA ARG A 378 -4.68 -0.78 28.45
C ARG A 378 -3.74 -0.43 29.60
N PHE A 379 -3.16 -1.46 30.26
CA PHE A 379 -2.15 -1.25 31.29
C PHE A 379 -0.80 -0.95 30.65
N ASP A 380 -0.04 -0.07 31.28
CA ASP A 380 1.33 0.23 30.86
C ASP A 380 2.30 -0.86 31.38
N PHE A 381 2.89 -1.58 30.45
CA PHE A 381 3.91 -2.61 30.71
C PHE A 381 5.34 -2.10 30.43
N SER A 382 5.55 -0.79 30.20
CA SER A 382 6.85 -0.20 29.87
C SER A 382 7.90 -0.59 30.90
N ARG A 383 9.05 -1.05 30.41
CA ARG A 383 10.19 -1.49 31.25
C ARG A 383 11.51 -1.37 30.50
N ASP A 384 12.60 -1.19 31.23
CA ASP A 384 13.98 -1.23 30.69
C ASP A 384 14.23 -0.30 29.48
N GLY A 385 13.53 0.86 29.44
CA GLY A 385 13.61 1.81 28.34
C GLY A 385 12.84 1.38 27.08
N ILE A 386 12.05 0.32 27.15
CA ILE A 386 11.10 -0.13 26.11
C ILE A 386 9.72 0.40 26.46
N ILE A 387 9.09 1.09 25.54
CA ILE A 387 7.78 1.72 25.71
C ILE A 387 6.68 0.75 25.28
N HIS A 388 5.74 0.48 26.19
CA HIS A 388 4.50 -0.20 25.83
C HIS A 388 3.45 0.82 25.44
N GLN A 389 2.70 0.53 24.37
CA GLN A 389 1.61 1.39 23.90
C GLN A 389 0.43 0.57 23.41
N ASN A 390 -0.78 1.02 23.72
CA ASN A 390 -1.98 0.42 23.14
C ASN A 390 -2.01 0.66 21.63
N VAL A 391 -2.31 -0.38 20.83
CA VAL A 391 -2.27 -0.30 19.37
C VAL A 391 -3.32 0.67 18.80
N ILE A 392 -4.49 0.81 19.43
CA ILE A 392 -5.53 1.76 19.01
C ILE A 392 -5.00 3.19 19.18
N ASP A 393 -4.38 3.47 20.33
CA ASP A 393 -3.82 4.78 20.62
C ASP A 393 -2.69 5.12 19.62
N PHE A 394 -1.81 4.13 19.35
CA PHE A 394 -0.79 4.25 18.29
C PHE A 394 -1.42 4.61 16.93
N LEU A 395 -2.46 3.91 16.49
CA LEU A 395 -3.11 4.17 15.19
C LEU A 395 -3.86 5.51 15.14
N MET A 396 -4.25 6.08 16.27
CA MET A 396 -4.93 7.37 16.39
C MET A 396 -3.97 8.56 16.51
N GLU A 397 -2.68 8.33 16.75
CA GLU A 397 -1.65 9.36 16.73
C GLU A 397 -1.45 9.96 15.33
N ARG A 398 -1.03 11.24 15.29
CA ARG A 398 -0.81 11.99 14.04
C ARG A 398 0.57 11.74 13.45
#